data_6fbf106f33c835d42b6d79d8bd938c4d
#
_entry.id   6fbf106f33c835d42b6d79d8bd938c4d
#
_cell.length_a   1.000
_cell.length_b   1.000
_cell.length_c   1.000
_cell.angle_alpha   90.00
_cell.angle_beta   90.00
_cell.angle_gamma   90.00
#
_symmetry.space_group_name_H-M   'P 1'
#
loop_
_entity.id
_entity.type
_entity.pdbx_description
1 polymer ?
#
loop_
_entity_poly.entity_id
_entity_poly.type
_entity_poly.pdbx_seq_one_letter_code
_entity_poly.pdbx_strand_id
1 'polypeptide(L)'
;NLTQLYLGANQITDHGAQLFAEVLKINKVLTTLVLRENKITDSGAQELAQALKINQTLTVLDLEKNTITDNGAQQLAEALKTNKVCWEF
;
A
#
# COMPACT_ATOMS: atom_id res chain seq x y z
N ASN A 1 -16.16 -9.86 8.41
CA ASN A 1 -14.78 -9.79 7.93
C ASN A 1 -14.63 -8.73 6.87
N LEU A 2 -13.76 -7.78 7.10
CA LEU A 2 -13.52 -6.70 6.18
C LEU A 2 -12.54 -7.14 5.11
N THR A 3 -12.99 -7.16 3.86
CA THR A 3 -12.12 -7.53 2.73
C THR A 3 -11.69 -6.34 1.90
N GLN A 4 -12.37 -5.21 2.04
CA GLN A 4 -12.05 -4.00 1.30
C GLN A 4 -11.99 -2.82 2.26
N LEU A 5 -10.97 -2.00 2.12
CA LEU A 5 -10.79 -0.83 2.96
C LEU A 5 -10.51 0.37 2.07
N TYR A 6 -11.41 1.34 2.11
CA TYR A 6 -11.35 2.54 1.30
C TYR A 6 -11.11 3.75 2.20
N LEU A 7 -9.91 4.32 2.14
CA LEU A 7 -9.52 5.45 2.99
C LEU A 7 -9.00 6.62 2.15
N GLY A 8 -9.54 6.78 0.96
CA GLY A 8 -9.13 7.89 0.11
C GLY A 8 -9.55 9.23 0.66
N ALA A 9 -8.85 10.28 0.26
CA ALA A 9 -9.15 11.67 0.60
C ALA A 9 -9.15 11.92 2.12
N ASN A 10 -8.26 11.25 2.83
CA ASN A 10 -8.01 11.53 4.25
C ASN A 10 -6.70 12.31 4.34
N GLN A 11 -6.05 12.30 5.45
CA GLN A 11 -4.75 12.96 5.60
C GLN A 11 -3.75 11.98 6.16
N ILE A 12 -3.80 10.75 5.61
CA ILE A 12 -2.91 9.69 6.05
C ILE A 12 -1.49 10.01 5.56
N THR A 13 -0.55 9.97 6.47
CA THR A 13 0.85 10.24 6.20
C THR A 13 1.64 8.94 6.19
N ASP A 14 2.97 9.08 6.14
CA ASP A 14 3.85 7.91 6.18
C ASP A 14 3.69 7.11 7.46
N HIS A 15 3.36 7.77 8.56
CA HIS A 15 3.13 7.06 9.81
C HIS A 15 1.92 6.13 9.68
N GLY A 16 0.85 6.64 9.08
CA GLY A 16 -0.34 5.81 8.83
C GLY A 16 -0.03 4.67 7.87
N ALA A 17 0.75 4.96 6.82
CA ALA A 17 1.15 3.92 5.89
C ALA A 17 1.95 2.83 6.58
N GLN A 18 2.81 3.21 7.52
CA GLN A 18 3.58 2.25 8.30
C GLN A 18 2.66 1.33 9.11
N LEU A 19 1.64 1.91 9.71
CA LEU A 19 0.68 1.11 10.49
C LEU A 19 -0.08 0.14 9.59
N PHE A 20 -0.48 0.58 8.40
CA PHE A 20 -1.14 -0.32 7.47
C PHE A 20 -0.20 -1.42 7.00
N ALA A 21 1.08 -1.09 6.83
CA ALA A 21 2.07 -2.09 6.46
C ALA A 21 2.15 -3.17 7.53
N GLU A 22 2.15 -2.78 8.80
CA GLU A 22 2.19 -3.76 9.89
C GLU A 22 0.95 -4.66 9.85
N VAL A 23 -0.21 -4.07 9.57
CA VAL A 23 -1.44 -4.86 9.46
C VAL A 23 -1.36 -5.83 8.30
N LEU A 24 -0.85 -5.38 7.15
CA LEU A 24 -0.77 -6.23 5.97
C LEU A 24 0.15 -7.43 6.17
N LYS A 25 1.15 -7.31 7.02
CA LYS A 25 2.06 -8.42 7.27
C LYS A 25 1.37 -9.59 7.94
N ILE A 26 0.30 -9.35 8.66
CA ILE A 26 -0.38 -10.40 9.42
C ILE A 26 -1.83 -10.62 8.98
N ASN A 27 -2.43 -9.66 8.29
CA ASN A 27 -3.83 -9.79 7.86
C ASN A 27 -3.91 -10.65 6.61
N LYS A 28 -4.81 -11.63 6.61
CA LYS A 28 -4.99 -12.53 5.49
C LYS A 28 -6.41 -12.50 4.94
N VAL A 29 -7.12 -11.41 5.17
CA VAL A 29 -8.51 -11.26 4.73
C VAL A 29 -8.66 -10.09 3.77
N LEU A 30 -7.91 -9.02 3.98
CA LEU A 30 -8.06 -7.82 3.17
C LEU A 30 -7.56 -8.05 1.75
N THR A 31 -8.39 -7.77 0.78
CA THR A 31 -8.04 -7.95 -0.64
C THR A 31 -7.91 -6.63 -1.38
N THR A 32 -8.52 -5.57 -0.88
CA THR A 32 -8.47 -4.25 -1.53
C THR A 32 -8.14 -3.18 -0.51
N LEU A 33 -7.12 -2.38 -0.81
CA LEU A 33 -6.74 -1.25 0.01
C LEU A 33 -6.61 -0.02 -0.87
N VAL A 34 -7.45 0.98 -0.61
CA VAL A 34 -7.43 2.23 -1.37
C VAL A 34 -6.98 3.35 -0.45
N LEU A 35 -5.84 3.94 -0.77
CA LEU A 35 -5.23 5.03 0.00
C LEU A 35 -4.97 6.25 -0.88
N ARG A 36 -5.76 6.43 -1.93
CA ARG A 36 -5.56 7.54 -2.86
C ARG A 36 -5.85 8.88 -2.18
N GLU A 37 -5.24 9.94 -2.69
CA GLU A 37 -5.45 11.30 -2.20
C GLU A 37 -5.13 11.43 -0.72
N ASN A 38 -3.98 10.93 -0.33
CA ASN A 38 -3.46 11.10 1.03
C ASN A 38 -2.09 11.78 0.93
N LYS A 39 -1.31 11.71 1.99
CA LYS A 39 -0.02 12.38 2.07
C LYS A 39 1.12 11.40 2.25
N ILE A 40 1.02 10.27 1.59
CA ILE A 40 2.04 9.22 1.67
C ILE A 40 3.18 9.58 0.72
N THR A 41 4.42 9.50 1.21
CA THR A 41 5.60 9.76 0.40
C THR A 41 6.36 8.46 0.16
N ASP A 42 7.59 8.60 -0.35
CA ASP A 42 8.40 7.42 -0.64
C ASP A 42 8.70 6.58 0.60
N SER A 43 8.80 7.21 1.78
CA SER A 43 9.01 6.47 3.01
C SER A 43 7.86 5.52 3.31
N GLY A 44 6.63 6.02 3.16
CA GLY A 44 5.45 5.19 3.37
C GLY A 44 5.34 4.10 2.31
N ALA A 45 5.66 4.46 1.06
CA ALA A 45 5.64 3.49 -0.02
C ALA A 45 6.63 2.36 0.24
N GLN A 46 7.80 2.68 0.79
CA GLN A 46 8.79 1.67 1.12
C GLN A 46 8.27 0.70 2.18
N GLU A 47 7.60 1.23 3.20
CA GLU A 47 7.03 0.38 4.23
C GLU A 47 5.96 -0.55 3.66
N LEU A 48 5.10 0.00 2.80
CA LEU A 48 4.07 -0.80 2.15
C LEU A 48 4.69 -1.86 1.26
N ALA A 49 5.76 -1.52 0.56
CA ALA A 49 6.44 -2.48 -0.31
C ALA A 49 7.00 -3.65 0.50
N GLN A 50 7.56 -3.39 1.66
CA GLN A 50 8.04 -4.45 2.53
C GLN A 50 6.92 -5.40 2.91
N ALA A 51 5.75 -4.85 3.24
CA ALA A 51 4.61 -5.65 3.61
C ALA A 51 4.09 -6.47 2.43
N LEU A 52 4.11 -5.89 1.24
CA LEU A 52 3.63 -6.58 0.04
C LEU A 52 4.47 -7.80 -0.32
N LYS A 53 5.75 -7.79 0.05
CA LYS A 53 6.60 -8.95 -0.19
C LYS A 53 6.15 -10.14 0.65
N ILE A 54 5.43 -9.91 1.73
CA ILE A 54 4.98 -10.94 2.66
C ILE A 54 3.51 -11.27 2.43
N ASN A 55 2.69 -10.25 2.18
CA ASN A 55 1.24 -10.42 2.05
C ASN A 55 0.89 -11.09 0.73
N GLN A 56 0.04 -12.10 0.78
CA GLN A 56 -0.36 -12.86 -0.39
C GLN A 56 -1.85 -12.75 -0.68
N THR A 57 -2.58 -11.95 0.08
CA THR A 57 -4.04 -11.85 -0.08
C THR A 57 -4.50 -10.55 -0.72
N LEU A 58 -3.71 -9.49 -0.62
CA LEU A 58 -4.09 -8.21 -1.21
C LEU A 58 -3.98 -8.31 -2.73
N THR A 59 -5.05 -7.93 -3.42
CA THR A 59 -5.07 -7.98 -4.89
C THR A 59 -5.21 -6.61 -5.53
N VAL A 60 -5.65 -5.60 -4.78
CA VAL A 60 -5.77 -4.23 -5.31
C VAL A 60 -5.16 -3.24 -4.32
N LEU A 61 -4.27 -2.41 -4.81
CA LEU A 61 -3.66 -1.33 -4.02
C LEU A 61 -3.70 -0.05 -4.83
N ASP A 62 -4.37 0.97 -4.31
CA ASP A 62 -4.49 2.26 -4.99
C ASP A 62 -3.80 3.33 -4.15
N LEU A 63 -2.72 3.88 -4.69
CA LEU A 63 -1.95 4.95 -4.04
C LEU A 63 -1.90 6.21 -4.89
N GLU A 64 -2.84 6.37 -5.83
CA GLU A 64 -2.87 7.55 -6.68
C GLU A 64 -2.99 8.83 -5.86
N LYS A 65 -2.44 9.90 -6.41
CA LYS A 65 -2.55 11.23 -5.80
C LYS A 65 -1.98 11.29 -4.40
N ASN A 66 -0.90 10.59 -4.20
CA ASN A 66 -0.03 10.75 -3.05
C ASN A 66 1.26 11.42 -3.53
N THR A 67 2.23 11.53 -2.67
CA THR A 67 3.49 12.20 -3.02
C THR A 67 4.60 11.19 -3.22
N ILE A 68 4.31 10.14 -3.95
CA ILE A 68 5.26 9.08 -4.22
C ILE A 68 6.02 9.41 -5.50
N THR A 69 7.35 9.41 -5.43
CA THR A 69 8.20 9.69 -6.58
C THR A 69 8.70 8.37 -7.17
N ASP A 70 9.63 8.50 -8.13
CA ASP A 70 10.18 7.32 -8.79
C ASP A 70 10.85 6.35 -7.83
N ASN A 71 11.46 6.84 -6.75
CA ASN A 71 12.10 5.97 -5.76
C ASN A 71 11.08 5.09 -5.07
N GLY A 72 9.96 5.68 -4.62
CA GLY A 72 8.90 4.91 -3.99
C GLY A 72 8.24 3.94 -4.95
N ALA A 73 8.01 4.41 -6.18
CA ALA A 73 7.40 3.56 -7.21
C ALA A 73 8.30 2.37 -7.51
N GLN A 74 9.62 2.57 -7.53
CA GLN A 74 10.55 1.48 -7.78
C GLN A 74 10.50 0.43 -6.67
N GLN A 75 10.41 0.87 -5.42
CA GLN A 75 10.30 -0.04 -4.30
C GLN A 75 9.03 -0.88 -4.40
N LEU A 76 7.92 -0.24 -4.75
CA LEU A 76 6.66 -0.94 -4.90
C LEU A 76 6.71 -1.92 -6.07
N ALA A 77 7.31 -1.52 -7.18
CA ALA A 77 7.42 -2.39 -8.34
C ALA A 77 8.25 -3.63 -8.03
N GLU A 78 9.32 -3.48 -7.26
CA GLU A 78 10.12 -4.63 -6.85
C GLU A 78 9.31 -5.61 -6.03
N ALA A 79 8.51 -5.10 -5.11
CA ALA A 79 7.68 -5.95 -4.28
C ALA A 79 6.63 -6.69 -5.11
N LEU A 80 6.13 -6.06 -6.16
CA LEU A 80 5.06 -6.63 -6.96
C LEU A 80 5.53 -7.67 -7.97
N LYS A 81 6.84 -7.85 -8.11
CA LYS A 81 7.36 -8.91 -8.98
C LYS A 81 6.99 -10.30 -8.48
N THR A 82 6.80 -10.44 -7.18
CA THR A 82 6.48 -11.74 -6.58
C THR A 82 5.02 -11.80 -6.12
N ASN A 83 4.23 -10.83 -6.51
CA ASN A 83 2.87 -10.68 -6.02
C ASN A 83 1.96 -10.34 -7.19
N LYS A 84 0.67 -10.70 -7.08
CA LYS A 84 -0.27 -10.47 -8.18
C LYS A 84 -1.20 -9.31 -7.88
N VAL A 85 -0.66 -8.26 -7.30
CA VAL A 85 -1.44 -7.09 -6.93
C VAL A 85 -1.61 -6.17 -8.15
N CYS A 86 -2.84 -5.73 -8.40
CA CYS A 86 -3.10 -4.63 -9.33
C CYS A 86 -2.94 -3.34 -8.55
N TRP A 87 -2.12 -2.44 -9.07
CA TRP A 87 -1.78 -1.25 -8.31
C TRP A 87 -1.80 -0.02 -9.21
N GLU A 88 -2.03 1.12 -8.58
CA GLU A 88 -1.96 2.43 -9.22
C GLU A 88 -1.30 3.42 -8.27
N PHE A 89 -0.40 4.22 -8.81
CA PHE A 89 0.23 5.29 -8.06
C PHE A 89 0.90 6.31 -8.97
#